data_f150965ba920bb84e5d5200adf86983e
#
_entry.id   f150965ba920bb84e5d5200adf86983e
#
_cell.length_a   1.000
_cell.length_b   1.000
_cell.length_c   1.000
_cell.angle_alpha   90.00
_cell.angle_beta   90.00
_cell.angle_gamma   90.00
#
_symmetry.space_group_name_H-M   'P 1'
#
loop_
_entity.id
_entity.type
_entity.pdbx_description
1 polymer ?
#
loop_
_entity_poly.entity_id
_entity_poly.type
_entity_poly.pdbx_seq_one_letter_code
_entity_poly.pdbx_strand_id
1 'polypeptide(L)'
;ADFYPTAEEAKAQLEQYLEAPEEEVEDSQGILQNLHKVDLDPENAAYLQERAAAIIDKIPELDHAIDQAAAGWKTRRMGKVELTILRQALYEMQLDSAVPEKVAVNEAVELAKKFGGKDSPSFVNGILAKFIHEERTAGEEAPEAPAGETALEKGQP
;
A
#
# COMPACT_ATOMS: atom_id res chain seq x y z
N ALA A 1 -1.15 21.45 15.76
CA ALA A 1 0.21 21.13 15.34
C ALA A 1 0.20 19.79 14.63
N ASP A 2 0.85 19.74 13.50
CA ASP A 2 0.91 18.53 12.76
C ASP A 2 2.03 17.68 13.30
N PHE A 3 1.72 16.45 13.58
CA PHE A 3 2.74 15.55 14.10
C PHE A 3 3.37 14.76 12.96
N TYR A 4 3.08 15.12 11.74
CA TYR A 4 3.66 14.39 10.62
C TYR A 4 4.82 15.19 10.04
N PRO A 5 5.89 14.54 9.68
CA PRO A 5 7.02 15.26 9.10
C PRO A 5 6.66 15.81 7.72
N THR A 6 7.36 16.86 7.35
CA THR A 6 7.23 17.37 5.99
C THR A 6 7.89 16.36 5.06
N ALA A 7 7.68 16.55 3.76
CA ALA A 7 8.29 15.65 2.77
C ALA A 7 9.81 15.64 2.90
N GLU A 8 10.41 16.80 3.17
CA GLU A 8 11.86 16.87 3.31
C GLU A 8 12.33 16.12 4.54
N GLU A 9 11.63 16.29 5.65
CA GLU A 9 11.98 15.60 6.87
C GLU A 9 11.82 14.10 6.73
N ALA A 10 10.76 13.66 6.05
CA ALA A 10 10.53 12.24 5.84
C ALA A 10 11.64 11.63 4.99
N LYS A 11 12.09 12.34 3.97
CA LYS A 11 13.19 11.86 3.14
C LYS A 11 14.50 11.78 3.92
N ALA A 12 14.76 12.77 4.76
CA ALA A 12 15.95 12.77 5.60
C ALA A 12 15.91 11.62 6.59
N GLN A 13 14.73 11.34 7.16
CA GLN A 13 14.59 10.21 8.08
C GLN A 13 14.84 8.88 7.37
N LEU A 14 14.40 8.76 6.14
CA LEU A 14 14.64 7.54 5.37
C LEU A 14 16.14 7.34 5.13
N GLU A 15 16.82 8.44 4.79
CA GLU A 15 18.24 8.37 4.54
C GLU A 15 18.97 7.94 5.81
N GLN A 16 18.61 8.54 6.93
CA GLN A 16 19.19 8.17 8.20
C GLN A 16 18.93 6.71 8.54
N TYR A 17 17.73 6.25 8.28
CA TYR A 17 17.36 4.86 8.56
C TYR A 17 18.23 3.89 7.74
N LEU A 18 18.43 4.21 6.47
CA LEU A 18 19.20 3.32 5.59
C LEU A 18 20.69 3.29 5.95
N GLU A 19 21.19 4.36 6.58
CA GLU A 19 22.58 4.39 6.96
C GLU A 19 22.82 4.03 8.42
N ALA A 20 21.77 3.78 9.18
CA ALA A 20 21.91 3.48 10.59
C ALA A 20 22.61 2.15 10.81
N PRO A 21 23.42 2.05 11.83
CA PRO A 21 24.08 0.79 12.13
C PRO A 21 23.06 -0.22 12.65
N GLU A 22 23.45 -1.48 12.64
CA GLU A 22 22.57 -2.50 13.15
C GLU A 22 22.42 -2.30 14.66
N GLU A 23 21.21 -2.53 15.13
CA GLU A 23 20.91 -2.40 16.52
C GLU A 23 20.47 -3.74 17.06
N GLU A 24 21.07 -4.17 18.15
CA GLU A 24 20.69 -5.41 18.77
C GLU A 24 19.92 -5.12 20.05
N VAL A 25 18.79 -5.73 20.18
CA VAL A 25 17.95 -5.57 21.35
C VAL A 25 17.64 -6.95 21.92
N GLU A 26 17.72 -7.04 23.23
CA GLU A 26 17.46 -8.31 23.90
C GLU A 26 15.96 -8.49 24.06
N ASP A 27 15.45 -9.60 23.62
CA ASP A 27 14.01 -9.84 23.75
C ASP A 27 13.70 -10.34 25.17
N SER A 28 12.44 -10.65 25.40
CA SER A 28 11.99 -11.03 26.75
C SER A 28 12.60 -12.34 27.24
N GLN A 29 13.28 -13.06 26.37
CA GLN A 29 13.93 -14.31 26.74
C GLN A 29 15.45 -14.16 26.80
N GLY A 30 15.95 -12.94 26.66
CA GLY A 30 17.38 -12.71 26.72
C GLY A 30 18.12 -13.00 25.45
N ILE A 31 17.39 -13.11 24.31
CA ILE A 31 18.01 -13.38 23.03
C ILE A 31 18.18 -12.08 22.27
N LEU A 32 19.38 -11.86 21.77
CA LEU A 32 19.66 -10.65 21.01
C LEU A 32 19.01 -10.72 19.65
N GLN A 33 18.22 -9.71 19.33
CA GLN A 33 17.54 -9.60 18.05
C GLN A 33 18.09 -8.37 17.35
N ASN A 34 18.33 -8.49 16.06
CA ASN A 34 18.80 -7.35 15.30
C ASN A 34 17.57 -6.64 14.75
N LEU A 35 17.31 -5.43 15.25
CA LEU A 35 16.13 -4.67 14.86
C LEU A 35 16.32 -3.89 13.58
N HIS A 36 17.54 -3.59 13.20
CA HIS A 36 17.76 -2.82 11.97
C HIS A 36 18.63 -3.65 11.06
N LYS A 37 18.00 -4.40 10.19
CA LYS A 37 18.79 -5.18 9.26
C LYS A 37 18.34 -4.87 7.87
N VAL A 38 18.85 -3.79 7.31
CA VAL A 38 18.61 -3.46 5.93
C VAL A 38 19.92 -3.74 5.22
N ASP A 39 19.99 -4.92 4.60
CA ASP A 39 21.21 -5.31 3.95
C ASP A 39 20.97 -5.20 2.46
N LEU A 40 21.09 -4.02 1.94
CA LEU A 40 20.86 -3.77 0.53
C LEU A 40 22.18 -3.36 -0.12
N ASP A 41 22.41 -3.85 -1.32
CA ASP A 41 23.58 -3.38 -2.05
C ASP A 41 23.30 -1.93 -2.49
N PRO A 42 24.31 -1.19 -2.93
CA PRO A 42 24.14 0.24 -3.24
C PRO A 42 23.07 0.50 -4.31
N GLU A 43 22.93 -0.40 -5.29
CA GLU A 43 21.96 -0.21 -6.34
C GLU A 43 20.54 -0.35 -5.81
N ASN A 44 20.30 -1.35 -5.00
CA ASN A 44 18.98 -1.56 -4.42
C ASN A 44 18.65 -0.49 -3.38
N ALA A 45 19.65 -0.02 -2.63
CA ALA A 45 19.43 1.06 -1.69
C ALA A 45 19.04 2.34 -2.42
N ALA A 46 19.69 2.63 -3.53
CA ALA A 46 19.37 3.81 -4.33
C ALA A 46 17.95 3.69 -4.92
N TYR A 47 17.59 2.51 -5.40
CA TYR A 47 16.26 2.29 -5.94
C TYR A 47 15.20 2.51 -4.87
N LEU A 48 15.41 1.96 -3.67
CA LEU A 48 14.46 2.11 -2.57
C LEU A 48 14.31 3.57 -2.19
N GLN A 49 15.41 4.29 -2.09
CA GLN A 49 15.40 5.68 -1.71
C GLN A 49 14.66 6.51 -2.76
N GLU A 50 14.89 6.25 -4.01
CA GLU A 50 14.25 6.98 -5.08
C GLU A 50 12.76 6.71 -5.11
N ARG A 51 12.36 5.44 -4.96
CA ARG A 51 10.95 5.07 -4.97
C ARG A 51 10.21 5.68 -3.76
N ALA A 52 10.82 5.59 -2.59
CA ALA A 52 10.19 6.15 -1.39
C ALA A 52 10.07 7.66 -1.50
N ALA A 53 11.09 8.33 -2.04
CA ALA A 53 11.02 9.77 -2.22
C ALA A 53 9.91 10.16 -3.19
N ALA A 54 9.73 9.37 -4.25
CA ALA A 54 8.67 9.63 -5.22
C ALA A 54 7.29 9.48 -4.58
N ILE A 55 7.12 8.47 -3.74
CA ILE A 55 5.86 8.28 -3.03
C ILE A 55 5.60 9.43 -2.06
N ILE A 56 6.64 9.83 -1.32
CA ILE A 56 6.52 10.92 -0.36
C ILE A 56 6.07 12.20 -1.06
N ASP A 57 6.62 12.47 -2.24
CA ASP A 57 6.25 13.68 -2.97
C ASP A 57 4.79 13.64 -3.45
N LYS A 58 4.21 12.46 -3.55
CA LYS A 58 2.84 12.30 -4.02
C LYS A 58 1.85 12.11 -2.89
N ILE A 59 2.29 12.16 -1.64
CA ILE A 59 1.38 11.93 -0.51
C ILE A 59 0.13 12.79 -0.56
N PRO A 60 0.20 14.11 -0.83
CA PRO A 60 -1.03 14.89 -0.83
C PRO A 60 -2.06 14.38 -1.84
N GLU A 61 -1.63 14.03 -3.05
CA GLU A 61 -2.54 13.52 -4.07
C GLU A 61 -3.04 12.13 -3.70
N LEU A 62 -2.15 11.28 -3.17
CA LEU A 62 -2.53 9.94 -2.78
C LEU A 62 -3.54 9.97 -1.64
N ASP A 63 -3.30 10.79 -0.64
CA ASP A 63 -4.22 10.90 0.50
C ASP A 63 -5.56 11.45 0.06
N HIS A 64 -5.58 12.41 -0.86
CA HIS A 64 -6.83 12.94 -1.36
C HIS A 64 -7.64 11.83 -2.04
N ALA A 65 -6.99 11.03 -2.87
CA ALA A 65 -7.67 9.93 -3.56
C ALA A 65 -8.18 8.89 -2.56
N ILE A 66 -7.37 8.57 -1.55
CA ILE A 66 -7.77 7.61 -0.53
C ILE A 66 -8.96 8.13 0.27
N ASP A 67 -8.95 9.42 0.64
CA ASP A 67 -10.05 10.01 1.39
C ASP A 67 -11.35 9.93 0.58
N GLN A 68 -11.27 10.11 -0.72
CA GLN A 68 -12.45 10.03 -1.54
C GLN A 68 -12.98 8.61 -1.64
N ALA A 69 -12.12 7.64 -1.69
CA ALA A 69 -12.53 6.24 -1.83
C ALA A 69 -12.97 5.63 -0.51
N ALA A 70 -12.47 6.13 0.59
CA ALA A 70 -12.66 5.49 1.89
C ALA A 70 -14.00 5.79 2.57
N ALA A 71 -14.86 6.55 1.93
CA ALA A 71 -16.22 6.75 2.40
C ALA A 71 -16.36 6.94 3.92
N GLY A 72 -15.85 8.00 4.44
CA GLY A 72 -16.00 8.28 5.86
C GLY A 72 -14.78 7.96 6.70
N TRP A 73 -13.82 7.22 6.17
CA TRP A 73 -12.60 6.96 6.89
C TRP A 73 -11.51 7.85 6.33
N LYS A 74 -11.24 8.94 7.02
CA LYS A 74 -10.22 9.89 6.54
C LYS A 74 -8.81 9.37 6.82
N THR A 75 -7.86 9.72 5.95
CA THR A 75 -6.49 9.25 6.10
C THR A 75 -5.91 9.59 7.45
N ARG A 76 -6.24 10.76 7.99
CA ARG A 76 -5.68 11.15 9.28
C ARG A 76 -6.21 10.34 10.44
N ARG A 77 -7.27 9.53 10.21
CA ARG A 77 -7.80 8.66 11.25
C ARG A 77 -7.38 7.22 11.06
N MET A 78 -6.71 6.92 9.96
CA MET A 78 -6.28 5.56 9.69
C MET A 78 -5.04 5.22 10.49
N GLY A 79 -4.84 3.94 10.76
CA GLY A 79 -3.60 3.48 11.37
C GLY A 79 -2.44 3.72 10.43
N LYS A 80 -1.26 3.92 10.97
CA LYS A 80 -0.08 4.22 10.15
C LYS A 80 0.27 3.08 9.21
N VAL A 81 0.08 1.85 9.64
CA VAL A 81 0.40 0.69 8.81
C VAL A 81 -0.52 0.65 7.60
N GLU A 82 -1.82 0.76 7.84
CA GLU A 82 -2.80 0.73 6.75
C GLU A 82 -2.58 1.88 5.78
N LEU A 83 -2.36 3.07 6.30
CA LEU A 83 -2.18 4.24 5.45
C LEU A 83 -0.91 4.12 4.61
N THR A 84 0.18 3.64 5.20
CA THR A 84 1.43 3.47 4.46
C THR A 84 1.26 2.46 3.33
N ILE A 85 0.58 1.35 3.63
CA ILE A 85 0.33 0.32 2.64
C ILE A 85 -0.54 0.86 1.50
N LEU A 86 -1.58 1.61 1.85
CA LEU A 86 -2.47 2.18 0.84
C LEU A 86 -1.74 3.17 -0.06
N ARG A 87 -0.91 4.02 0.52
CA ARG A 87 -0.15 5.00 -0.26
C ARG A 87 0.79 4.30 -1.25
N GLN A 88 1.50 3.29 -0.78
CA GLN A 88 2.44 2.58 -1.63
C GLN A 88 1.70 1.84 -2.76
N ALA A 89 0.65 1.12 -2.43
CA ALA A 89 -0.09 0.35 -3.42
C ALA A 89 -0.74 1.27 -4.45
N LEU A 90 -1.33 2.37 -4.00
CA LEU A 90 -1.98 3.28 -4.91
C LEU A 90 -0.98 3.94 -5.84
N TYR A 91 0.21 4.27 -5.32
CA TYR A 91 1.27 4.81 -6.16
C TYR A 91 1.61 3.81 -7.27
N GLU A 92 1.76 2.54 -6.91
CA GLU A 92 2.09 1.51 -7.89
C GLU A 92 0.97 1.35 -8.91
N MET A 93 -0.27 1.37 -8.45
CA MET A 93 -1.40 1.20 -9.36
C MET A 93 -1.55 2.34 -10.34
N GLN A 94 -1.26 3.55 -9.91
CA GLN A 94 -1.50 4.72 -10.74
C GLN A 94 -0.29 5.23 -11.50
N LEU A 95 0.86 5.05 -10.94
CA LEU A 95 2.05 5.68 -11.49
C LEU A 95 3.17 4.72 -11.92
N ASP A 96 3.04 3.44 -11.63
CA ASP A 96 4.07 2.49 -12.02
C ASP A 96 3.45 1.46 -12.95
N SER A 97 3.57 1.70 -14.24
CA SER A 97 2.97 0.82 -15.23
C SER A 97 3.64 -0.56 -15.27
N ALA A 98 4.78 -0.72 -14.62
CA ALA A 98 5.43 -2.02 -14.61
C ALA A 98 4.78 -2.98 -13.61
N VAL A 99 3.94 -2.47 -12.70
CA VAL A 99 3.28 -3.31 -11.71
C VAL A 99 1.80 -3.42 -12.07
N PRO A 100 1.31 -4.60 -12.41
CA PRO A 100 -0.12 -4.76 -12.68
C PRO A 100 -0.93 -4.42 -11.45
N GLU A 101 -2.10 -3.83 -11.68
CA GLU A 101 -2.94 -3.38 -10.55
C GLU A 101 -3.28 -4.50 -9.59
N LYS A 102 -3.62 -5.65 -10.10
CA LYS A 102 -3.99 -6.76 -9.23
C LYS A 102 -2.81 -7.27 -8.40
N VAL A 103 -1.62 -7.16 -8.95
CA VAL A 103 -0.41 -7.54 -8.20
C VAL A 103 -0.18 -6.55 -7.06
N ALA A 104 -0.34 -5.26 -7.34
CA ALA A 104 -0.18 -4.25 -6.29
C ALA A 104 -1.18 -4.46 -5.16
N VAL A 105 -2.44 -4.75 -5.49
CA VAL A 105 -3.46 -4.99 -4.47
C VAL A 105 -3.13 -6.25 -3.67
N ASN A 106 -2.71 -7.31 -4.35
CA ASN A 106 -2.41 -8.56 -3.68
C ASN A 106 -1.24 -8.40 -2.71
N GLU A 107 -0.20 -7.70 -3.14
CA GLU A 107 0.94 -7.46 -2.28
C GLU A 107 0.54 -6.59 -1.08
N ALA A 108 -0.31 -5.61 -1.30
CA ALA A 108 -0.78 -4.76 -0.21
C ALA A 108 -1.55 -5.56 0.85
N VAL A 109 -2.40 -6.47 0.39
CA VAL A 109 -3.17 -7.32 1.30
C VAL A 109 -2.22 -8.22 2.10
N GLU A 110 -1.19 -8.76 1.45
CA GLU A 110 -0.22 -9.60 2.15
C GLU A 110 0.55 -8.79 3.20
N LEU A 111 0.92 -7.55 2.88
CA LEU A 111 1.57 -6.69 3.86
C LEU A 111 0.65 -6.39 5.03
N ALA A 112 -0.64 -6.19 4.76
CA ALA A 112 -1.61 -5.92 5.81
C ALA A 112 -1.79 -7.15 6.72
N LYS A 113 -1.72 -8.34 6.15
CA LYS A 113 -1.79 -9.55 6.96
C LYS A 113 -0.57 -9.67 7.87
N LYS A 114 0.57 -9.26 7.36
CA LYS A 114 1.80 -9.41 8.09
C LYS A 114 2.02 -8.36 9.15
N PHE A 115 1.69 -7.12 8.86
CA PHE A 115 2.01 -6.00 9.74
C PHE A 115 0.80 -5.30 10.35
N GLY A 116 -0.38 -5.53 9.87
CA GLY A 116 -1.58 -4.86 10.35
C GLY A 116 -2.34 -5.67 11.37
N GLY A 117 -3.47 -5.17 11.77
CA GLY A 117 -4.34 -5.86 12.71
C GLY A 117 -5.25 -6.85 11.99
N LYS A 118 -6.16 -7.43 12.76
CA LYS A 118 -7.04 -8.46 12.25
C LYS A 118 -7.86 -8.03 11.06
N ASP A 119 -8.37 -6.80 11.08
CA ASP A 119 -9.23 -6.33 10.02
C ASP A 119 -8.49 -5.57 8.92
N SER A 120 -7.19 -5.38 9.07
CA SER A 120 -6.42 -4.60 8.10
C SER A 120 -6.46 -5.16 6.68
N PRO A 121 -6.33 -6.49 6.49
CA PRO A 121 -6.36 -7.01 5.11
C PRO A 121 -7.65 -6.69 4.37
N SER A 122 -8.80 -6.87 5.01
CA SER A 122 -10.07 -6.59 4.33
C SER A 122 -10.29 -5.10 4.15
N PHE A 123 -9.82 -4.28 5.09
CA PHE A 123 -9.92 -2.83 4.97
C PHE A 123 -9.10 -2.33 3.78
N VAL A 124 -7.85 -2.79 3.67
CA VAL A 124 -6.96 -2.40 2.58
C VAL A 124 -7.52 -2.88 1.25
N ASN A 125 -7.96 -4.13 1.19
CA ASN A 125 -8.50 -4.68 -0.03
C ASN A 125 -9.75 -3.91 -0.48
N GLY A 126 -10.61 -3.57 0.47
CA GLY A 126 -11.85 -2.87 0.15
C GLY A 126 -11.60 -1.49 -0.45
N ILE A 127 -10.62 -0.76 0.07
CA ILE A 127 -10.31 0.55 -0.48
C ILE A 127 -9.63 0.44 -1.84
N LEU A 128 -8.64 -0.45 -1.95
CA LEU A 128 -7.89 -0.56 -3.20
C LEU A 128 -8.74 -1.12 -4.35
N ALA A 129 -9.71 -1.94 -4.04
CA ALA A 129 -10.57 -2.49 -5.08
C ALA A 129 -11.31 -1.38 -5.84
N LYS A 130 -11.52 -0.24 -5.21
CA LYS A 130 -12.20 0.86 -5.87
C LYS A 130 -11.34 1.55 -6.91
N PHE A 131 -10.05 1.27 -6.92
CA PHE A 131 -9.15 1.89 -7.88
C PHE A 131 -8.76 0.94 -9.02
N ILE A 132 -9.21 -0.30 -9.00
CA ILE A 132 -8.86 -1.21 -10.06
C ILE A 132 -9.62 -0.83 -11.32
N HIS A 133 -8.89 -0.62 -12.40
CA HIS A 133 -9.49 -0.31 -13.64
C HIS A 133 -9.60 -1.63 -14.32
N GLU A 134 -10.72 -2.26 -14.26
CA GLU A 134 -10.81 -3.46 -14.84
C GLU A 134 -10.55 -3.32 -16.19
N GLU A 135 -9.75 -3.86 -16.77
CA GLU A 135 -9.45 -3.79 -18.04
C GLU A 135 -10.58 -4.03 -18.77
N ARG A 136 -11.46 -3.41 -18.73
CA ARG A 136 -12.54 -3.56 -19.45
C ARG A 136 -12.24 -3.58 -20.73
N THR A 137 -11.29 -3.74 -21.02
CA THR A 137 -10.96 -3.69 -22.22
C THR A 137 -11.54 -4.62 -22.88
N ALA A 138 -11.44 -4.54 -23.63
CA ALA A 138 -11.70 -5.40 -24.45
C ALA A 138 -12.41 -6.39 -24.01
N GLY A 139 -13.10 -6.48 -24.06
CA GLY A 139 -13.64 -7.48 -23.88
C GLY A 139 -13.99 -7.97 -22.71
N GLU A 140 -13.98 -7.84 -22.09
CA GLU A 140 -14.20 -8.36 -21.04
C GLU A 140 -15.26 -8.03 -20.46
N GLU A 141 -15.72 -7.98 -20.51
CA GLU A 141 -16.51 -7.79 -20.02
C GLU A 141 -17.12 -8.10 -19.16
N ALA A 142 -17.42 -8.23 -19.03
CA ALA A 142 -17.90 -8.43 -18.35
C ALA A 142 -18.49 -8.96 -17.61
N PRO A 143 -18.50 -9.10 -17.44
CA PRO A 143 -18.94 -9.53 -16.81
C PRO A 143 -19.58 -9.84 -16.07
N GLU A 144 -19.42 -10.05 -16.07
CA GLU A 144 -19.86 -10.14 -15.58
C GLU A 144 -20.64 -10.42 -15.10
N ALA A 145 -20.76 -10.64 -15.21
CA ALA A 145 -21.36 -10.79 -14.94
C ALA A 145 -22.05 -11.17 -14.48
N PRO A 146 -22.05 -11.35 -14.43
CA PRO A 146 -22.73 -11.72 -14.18
C PRO A 146 -23.49 -12.06 -14.02
N ALA A 147 -23.49 -12.30 -14.12
CA ALA A 147 -24.20 -12.37 -14.18
C ALA A 147 -24.96 -12.69 -14.13
N GLY A 148 -24.98 -12.95 -14.17
CA GLY A 148 -25.60 -13.10 -14.26
C GLY A 148 -26.34 -13.53 -14.25
N GLU A 149 -26.08 -13.75 -14.31
CA GLU A 149 -26.67 -14.01 -14.37
C GLU A 149 -27.44 -14.30 -14.50
N THR A 150 -27.38 -14.56 -14.62
CA THR A 150 -28.02 -14.68 -14.80
C THR A 150 -28.91 -14.95 -14.88
N ALA A 151 -28.82 -15.16 -15.04
CA ALA A 151 -29.47 -15.24 -15.14
C ALA A 151 -30.31 -15.51 -15.17
N LEU A 152 -30.28 -15.64 -15.19
CA LEU A 152 -30.94 -15.70 -15.26
C LEU A 152 -31.69 -15.90 -15.38
N GLU A 153 -31.62 -16.03 -15.56
CA GLU A 153 -32.13 -16.10 -15.69
C GLU A 153 -32.96 -16.28 -15.76
N LYS A 154 -33.11 -16.49 -15.85
CA LYS A 154 -33.73 -16.66 -16.04
C LYS A 154 -34.74 -16.79 -16.12
N GLY A 155 -34.86 -16.84 -16.14
CA GLY A 155 -35.56 -16.89 -16.32
C GLY A 155 -36.53 -17.09 -16.77
N GLN A 156 -36.73 -17.31 -17.13
CA GLN A 156 -37.39 -17.48 -17.67
C GLN A 156 -38.19 -17.66 -17.85
N PRO A 157 -38.55 -17.96 -18.04
CA PRO A 157 -39.25 -18.16 -18.36
C PRO A 157 -39.84 -18.31 -18.53
#